data_354a173093adb08a5af9c2fd47b3a2fb
#
_entry.id   354a173093adb08a5af9c2fd47b3a2fb
#
_cell.length_a   1.000
_cell.length_b   1.000
_cell.length_c   1.000
_cell.angle_alpha   90.00
_cell.angle_beta   90.00
_cell.angle_gamma   90.00
#
_symmetry.space_group_name_H-M   'P 1'
#
loop_
_entity.id
_entity.type
_entity.pdbx_description
1 polymer ?
#
loop_
_entity_poly.entity_id
_entity_poly.type
_entity_poly.pdbx_seq_one_letter_code
_entity_poly.pdbx_strand_id
1 'polypeptide(L)'
;ALADREEEGAVHLDIAPNQRYRVRDDHGEALPESEGGAPDKRMIRNIEQAGYEHGGFVRGYTSTVRWRFAKDMTGIGDESELLKSYSKRTQWSIKRARSMGVHVREIGVDELDTFARIEQQTAERRHFEFRGPQYFKQFAQCFGERARFVLAEIDTAEYQRSMQRKADDLRALVDGLEAKIAQRETTKLRRRLNEESSNLAAANKRLAEANELVEKGDLIPAAASMFVLGPREVVYLFSGSVEEYKPFYASALIQHEAMLRYCVQGVEPFGHVNLYDFYGIDGIFDDPDDEGRGVLEFKQGFNGYGGGRW
;
A
#
# COMPACT_ATOMS: atom_id res chain seq x y z
N ALA A 1 20.08 30.43 -7.10
CA ALA A 1 18.94 29.86 -6.31
C ALA A 1 18.69 30.66 -5.02
N LEU A 2 19.70 30.97 -4.17
CA LEU A 2 19.52 31.82 -2.98
C LEU A 2 19.28 33.28 -3.37
N ALA A 3 20.10 33.84 -4.27
CA ALA A 3 19.96 35.18 -4.76
C ALA A 3 18.58 35.44 -5.41
N ASP A 4 18.10 34.53 -6.22
CA ASP A 4 16.78 34.63 -6.87
C ASP A 4 15.61 34.67 -5.85
N ARG A 5 15.77 34.04 -4.68
CA ARG A 5 14.74 34.04 -3.63
C ARG A 5 14.73 35.29 -2.77
N GLU A 6 15.87 35.92 -2.58
CA GLU A 6 15.95 37.23 -1.91
C GLU A 6 15.25 38.31 -2.73
N GLU A 7 15.38 38.28 -4.08
CA GLU A 7 14.66 39.17 -4.98
C GLU A 7 13.13 38.99 -4.91
N GLU A 8 12.64 37.76 -4.59
CA GLU A 8 11.21 37.44 -4.40
C GLU A 8 10.71 37.77 -2.99
N GLY A 9 11.56 38.27 -2.08
CA GLY A 9 11.20 38.64 -0.71
C GLY A 9 11.03 37.46 0.23
N ALA A 10 11.60 36.27 -0.08
CA ALA A 10 11.59 35.11 0.79
C ALA A 10 12.50 35.36 2.01
N VAL A 11 11.93 35.21 3.22
CA VAL A 11 12.63 35.42 4.51
C VAL A 11 13.15 34.14 5.13
N HIS A 12 12.70 32.98 4.64
CA HIS A 12 13.09 31.66 5.13
C HIS A 12 13.08 30.63 4.01
N LEU A 13 14.05 29.73 4.00
CA LEU A 13 14.16 28.64 3.04
C LEU A 13 14.51 27.35 3.76
N ASP A 14 13.55 26.40 3.77
CA ASP A 14 13.77 25.03 4.22
C ASP A 14 14.14 24.14 3.04
N ILE A 15 15.22 23.38 3.18
CA ILE A 15 15.60 22.35 2.22
C ILE A 15 15.69 21.00 2.91
N ALA A 16 15.09 20.00 2.28
CA ALA A 16 15.19 18.61 2.69
C ALA A 16 15.75 17.77 1.53
N PRO A 17 17.06 17.60 1.48
CA PRO A 17 17.70 16.84 0.42
C PRO A 17 17.25 15.38 0.41
N ASN A 18 17.02 14.85 -0.78
CA ASN A 18 16.67 13.42 -0.95
C ASN A 18 17.92 12.53 -0.82
N GLN A 19 18.67 12.70 0.26
CA GLN A 19 19.87 11.95 0.58
C GLN A 19 19.65 11.13 1.84
N ARG A 20 20.00 9.85 1.80
CA ARG A 20 19.89 8.95 2.95
C ARG A 20 20.95 9.31 3.99
N TYR A 21 20.52 9.46 5.25
CA TYR A 21 21.42 9.67 6.37
C TYR A 21 21.95 8.37 6.94
N ARG A 22 21.06 7.38 7.15
CA ARG A 22 21.41 6.01 7.54
C ARG A 22 20.28 5.06 7.19
N VAL A 23 20.62 3.78 7.12
CA VAL A 23 19.65 2.69 7.01
C VAL A 23 19.29 2.18 8.40
N ARG A 24 18.02 1.87 8.58
CA ARG A 24 17.48 1.26 9.79
C ARG A 24 16.66 0.04 9.41
N ASP A 25 16.48 -0.89 10.33
CA ASP A 25 15.54 -1.99 10.14
C ASP A 25 14.08 -1.51 10.18
N ASP A 26 13.14 -2.43 10.06
CA ASP A 26 11.71 -2.16 10.08
C ASP A 26 11.18 -1.77 11.49
N HIS A 27 11.99 -1.92 12.53
CA HIS A 27 11.73 -1.48 13.91
C HIS A 27 12.39 -0.15 14.26
N GLY A 28 13.09 0.47 13.31
CA GLY A 28 13.73 1.76 13.49
C GLY A 28 15.13 1.71 14.12
N GLU A 29 15.68 0.51 14.36
CA GLU A 29 17.04 0.35 14.86
C GLU A 29 18.06 0.51 13.71
N ALA A 30 19.20 1.13 14.01
CA ALA A 30 20.25 1.30 13.01
C ALA A 30 20.84 -0.06 12.61
N LEU A 31 20.92 -0.34 11.30
CA LEU A 31 21.61 -1.51 10.81
C LEU A 31 23.12 -1.47 11.13
N PRO A 32 23.85 -2.59 10.98
CA PRO A 32 25.31 -2.61 11.04
C PRO A 32 25.94 -1.61 10.05
N GLU A 33 27.12 -1.09 10.37
CA GLU A 33 27.81 -0.13 9.51
C GLU A 33 28.05 -0.66 8.09
N SER A 34 28.34 -1.97 7.96
CA SER A 34 28.52 -2.66 6.69
C SER A 34 27.26 -2.68 5.81
N GLU A 35 26.10 -2.47 6.41
CA GLU A 35 24.78 -2.46 5.76
C GLU A 35 24.18 -1.04 5.63
N GLY A 36 25.02 -0.02 5.83
CA GLY A 36 24.63 1.39 5.70
C GLY A 36 24.02 2.01 6.96
N GLY A 37 24.12 1.36 8.11
CA GLY A 37 23.67 1.89 9.40
C GLY A 37 24.54 3.01 9.97
N ALA A 38 25.75 3.22 9.44
CA ALA A 38 26.59 4.37 9.79
C ALA A 38 25.96 5.68 9.30
N PRO A 39 26.00 6.76 10.12
CA PRO A 39 25.44 8.06 9.72
C PRO A 39 26.28 8.74 8.64
N ASP A 40 25.69 9.04 7.50
CA ASP A 40 26.35 9.82 6.45
C ASP A 40 26.16 11.33 6.72
N LYS A 41 27.16 11.95 7.32
CA LYS A 41 27.16 13.38 7.66
C LYS A 41 27.66 14.29 6.54
N ARG A 42 28.01 13.73 5.37
CA ARG A 42 28.60 14.54 4.27
C ARG A 42 27.65 15.64 3.80
N MET A 43 26.37 15.29 3.64
CA MET A 43 25.35 16.25 3.18
C MET A 43 25.14 17.38 4.20
N ILE A 44 25.05 17.08 5.50
CA ILE A 44 24.95 18.10 6.55
C ILE A 44 26.10 19.08 6.41
N ARG A 45 27.33 18.58 6.45
CA ARG A 45 28.54 19.43 6.37
C ARG A 45 28.56 20.30 5.11
N ASN A 46 28.17 19.75 3.95
CA ASN A 46 28.15 20.49 2.70
C ASN A 46 27.12 21.62 2.71
N ILE A 47 25.95 21.37 3.30
CA ILE A 47 24.87 22.35 3.37
C ILE A 47 25.19 23.42 4.44
N GLU A 48 25.74 23.03 5.58
CA GLU A 48 26.24 23.98 6.60
C GLU A 48 27.37 24.88 6.05
N GLN A 49 28.28 24.33 5.23
CA GLN A 49 29.30 25.13 4.52
C GLN A 49 28.69 26.12 3.52
N ALA A 50 27.49 25.85 3.01
CA ALA A 50 26.74 26.78 2.15
C ALA A 50 25.89 27.79 2.94
N GLY A 51 26.03 27.86 4.26
CA GLY A 51 25.40 28.85 5.11
C GLY A 51 24.03 28.46 5.68
N TYR A 52 23.62 27.18 5.56
CA TYR A 52 22.38 26.71 6.18
C TYR A 52 22.62 26.14 7.56
N GLU A 53 21.60 26.18 8.41
CA GLU A 53 21.61 25.54 9.71
C GLU A 53 20.87 24.20 9.67
N HIS A 54 21.41 23.16 10.31
CA HIS A 54 20.75 21.87 10.43
C HIS A 54 19.69 21.90 11.53
N GLY A 55 18.41 21.85 11.17
CA GLY A 55 17.26 21.88 12.09
C GLY A 55 17.04 20.64 12.92
N GLY A 56 17.99 19.67 12.92
CA GLY A 56 17.88 18.43 13.67
C GLY A 56 17.02 17.35 13.00
N PHE A 57 16.88 16.21 13.69
CA PHE A 57 16.04 15.10 13.25
C PHE A 57 14.70 15.15 13.98
N VAL A 58 13.63 15.36 13.24
CA VAL A 58 12.26 15.48 13.76
C VAL A 58 11.52 14.16 13.57
N ARG A 59 10.75 13.72 14.57
CA ARG A 59 9.78 12.62 14.46
C ARG A 59 8.38 13.21 14.19
N GLY A 60 7.48 12.37 13.70
CA GLY A 60 6.14 12.78 13.31
C GLY A 60 6.04 13.25 11.86
N TYR A 61 4.80 13.45 11.41
CA TYR A 61 4.53 13.97 10.06
C TYR A 61 4.80 15.46 10.00
N THR A 62 5.65 15.87 9.07
CA THR A 62 6.00 17.26 8.79
C THR A 62 5.70 17.58 7.33
N SER A 63 5.72 18.86 6.95
CA SER A 63 5.54 19.30 5.57
C SER A 63 6.53 18.64 4.60
N THR A 64 7.70 18.28 5.10
CA THR A 64 8.73 17.54 4.35
C THR A 64 8.99 16.20 5.01
N VAL A 65 8.82 15.12 4.26
CA VAL A 65 9.02 13.76 4.77
C VAL A 65 10.46 13.52 5.19
N ARG A 66 10.67 13.26 6.47
CA ARG A 66 11.99 13.02 7.10
C ARG A 66 12.30 11.52 7.22
N TRP A 67 11.29 10.70 7.47
CA TRP A 67 11.41 9.26 7.60
C TRP A 67 10.72 8.58 6.45
N ARG A 68 11.43 7.65 5.81
CA ARG A 68 10.87 6.88 4.68
C ARG A 68 11.01 5.39 4.96
N PHE A 69 10.09 4.64 4.40
CA PHE A 69 10.10 3.19 4.40
C PHE A 69 10.29 2.71 2.97
N ALA A 70 11.26 1.87 2.71
CA ALA A 70 11.59 1.42 1.37
C ALA A 70 11.83 -0.10 1.33
N LYS A 71 11.65 -0.69 0.16
CA LYS A 71 11.98 -2.09 -0.09
C LYS A 71 13.04 -2.17 -1.18
N ASP A 72 14.10 -2.93 -0.88
CA ASP A 72 15.08 -3.33 -1.89
C ASP A 72 14.47 -4.43 -2.77
N MET A 73 14.47 -4.19 -4.07
CA MET A 73 13.94 -5.10 -5.09
C MET A 73 15.05 -5.89 -5.79
N THR A 74 16.32 -5.67 -5.38
CA THR A 74 17.47 -6.33 -5.98
C THR A 74 17.37 -7.86 -5.85
N GLY A 75 17.55 -8.56 -6.96
CA GLY A 75 17.50 -10.03 -6.99
C GLY A 75 16.11 -10.64 -7.02
N ILE A 76 15.04 -9.82 -7.05
CA ILE A 76 13.66 -10.30 -7.25
C ILE A 76 13.39 -10.32 -8.76
N GLY A 77 13.32 -11.51 -9.35
CA GLY A 77 13.19 -11.69 -10.79
C GLY A 77 11.78 -11.98 -11.29
N ASP A 78 10.88 -12.43 -10.42
CA ASP A 78 9.52 -12.79 -10.79
C ASP A 78 8.49 -12.53 -9.68
N GLU A 79 7.21 -12.71 -10.01
CA GLU A 79 6.08 -12.53 -9.09
C GLU A 79 6.12 -13.49 -7.90
N SER A 80 6.56 -14.74 -8.09
CA SER A 80 6.62 -15.74 -7.03
C SER A 80 7.65 -15.35 -5.97
N GLU A 81 8.81 -14.89 -6.41
CA GLU A 81 9.87 -14.39 -5.52
C GLU A 81 9.42 -13.12 -4.80
N LEU A 82 8.79 -12.20 -5.54
CA LEU A 82 8.22 -10.98 -4.97
C LEU A 82 7.20 -11.31 -3.88
N LEU A 83 6.25 -12.18 -4.15
CA LEU A 83 5.22 -12.56 -3.18
C LEU A 83 5.83 -13.26 -1.95
N LYS A 84 6.82 -14.15 -2.15
CA LYS A 84 7.52 -14.84 -1.05
C LYS A 84 8.33 -13.88 -0.18
N SER A 85 8.76 -12.74 -0.71
CA SER A 85 9.54 -11.74 0.02
C SER A 85 8.70 -10.98 1.07
N TYR A 86 7.39 -11.12 1.10
CA TYR A 86 6.51 -10.46 2.05
C TYR A 86 6.22 -11.30 3.28
N SER A 87 5.70 -10.66 4.34
CA SER A 87 5.14 -11.35 5.50
C SER A 87 4.01 -12.29 5.10
N LYS A 88 3.78 -13.35 5.86
CA LYS A 88 2.69 -14.31 5.59
C LYS A 88 1.31 -13.65 5.57
N ARG A 89 1.10 -12.66 6.42
CA ARG A 89 -0.15 -11.87 6.48
C ARG A 89 -0.37 -11.10 5.17
N THR A 90 0.65 -10.42 4.67
CA THR A 90 0.58 -9.67 3.41
C THR A 90 0.37 -10.59 2.21
N GLN A 91 1.09 -11.72 2.14
CA GLN A 91 0.86 -12.75 1.12
C GLN A 91 -0.60 -13.24 1.12
N TRP A 92 -1.15 -13.49 2.30
CA TRP A 92 -2.54 -13.90 2.45
C TRP A 92 -3.51 -12.80 2.00
N SER A 93 -3.26 -11.54 2.39
CA SER A 93 -4.10 -10.40 1.99
C SER A 93 -4.16 -10.23 0.49
N ILE A 94 -3.03 -10.33 -0.22
CA ILE A 94 -2.96 -10.22 -1.68
C ILE A 94 -3.73 -11.37 -2.35
N LYS A 95 -3.49 -12.62 -1.93
CA LYS A 95 -4.23 -13.78 -2.45
C LYS A 95 -5.73 -13.66 -2.18
N ARG A 96 -6.09 -13.13 -1.02
CA ARG A 96 -7.47 -12.91 -0.63
C ARG A 96 -8.13 -11.86 -1.51
N ALA A 97 -7.48 -10.71 -1.75
CA ALA A 97 -7.99 -9.67 -2.64
C ALA A 97 -8.31 -10.24 -4.03
N ARG A 98 -7.35 -10.95 -4.64
CA ARG A 98 -7.55 -11.60 -5.94
C ARG A 98 -8.72 -12.59 -5.93
N SER A 99 -8.85 -13.42 -4.87
CA SER A 99 -9.96 -14.37 -4.76
C SER A 99 -11.34 -13.73 -4.56
N MET A 100 -11.35 -12.46 -4.22
CA MET A 100 -12.56 -11.66 -4.04
C MET A 100 -12.85 -10.75 -5.25
N GLY A 101 -12.24 -11.02 -6.42
CA GLY A 101 -12.50 -10.29 -7.65
C GLY A 101 -11.95 -8.85 -7.64
N VAL A 102 -10.89 -8.58 -6.87
CA VAL A 102 -10.23 -7.27 -6.90
C VAL A 102 -9.22 -7.24 -8.06
N HIS A 103 -9.36 -6.28 -8.93
CA HIS A 103 -8.49 -6.01 -10.06
C HIS A 103 -7.83 -4.65 -9.94
N VAL A 104 -6.59 -4.57 -10.42
CA VAL A 104 -5.78 -3.33 -10.37
C VAL A 104 -5.48 -2.89 -11.79
N ARG A 105 -5.74 -1.61 -12.09
CA ARG A 105 -5.42 -1.00 -13.39
C ARG A 105 -4.88 0.42 -13.27
N GLU A 106 -4.10 0.83 -14.23
CA GLU A 106 -3.78 2.26 -14.41
C GLU A 106 -4.97 3.02 -14.97
N ILE A 107 -5.05 4.29 -14.61
CA ILE A 107 -6.10 5.21 -15.08
C ILE A 107 -5.50 6.43 -15.76
N GLY A 108 -6.26 6.98 -16.68
CA GLY A 108 -5.94 8.23 -17.39
C GLY A 108 -6.37 9.49 -16.64
N VAL A 109 -6.06 10.64 -17.25
CA VAL A 109 -6.41 11.97 -16.70
C VAL A 109 -7.92 12.17 -16.58
N ASP A 110 -8.69 11.55 -17.44
CA ASP A 110 -10.15 11.55 -17.49
C ASP A 110 -10.80 10.87 -16.28
N GLU A 111 -10.10 9.95 -15.61
CA GLU A 111 -10.59 9.24 -14.43
C GLU A 111 -10.05 9.79 -13.11
N LEU A 112 -9.23 10.85 -13.14
CA LEU A 112 -8.61 11.42 -11.93
C LEU A 112 -9.62 11.98 -10.91
N ASP A 113 -10.83 12.27 -11.32
CA ASP A 113 -11.89 12.68 -10.38
C ASP A 113 -12.32 11.52 -9.47
N THR A 114 -12.28 10.27 -9.97
CA THR A 114 -12.49 9.07 -9.13
C THR A 114 -11.35 8.87 -8.15
N PHE A 115 -10.10 9.02 -8.58
CA PHE A 115 -8.92 8.99 -7.72
C PHE A 115 -9.03 10.05 -6.61
N ALA A 116 -9.30 11.31 -6.98
CA ALA A 116 -9.40 12.43 -6.05
C ALA A 116 -10.49 12.22 -5.00
N ARG A 117 -11.65 11.65 -5.38
CA ARG A 117 -12.74 11.35 -4.45
C ARG A 117 -12.32 10.31 -3.40
N ILE A 118 -11.60 9.25 -3.78
CA ILE A 118 -11.13 8.22 -2.85
C ILE A 118 -10.06 8.79 -1.90
N GLU A 119 -9.17 9.63 -2.42
CA GLU A 119 -8.14 10.30 -1.63
C GLU A 119 -8.77 11.29 -0.65
N GLN A 120 -9.78 12.07 -1.08
CA GLN A 120 -10.54 12.99 -0.21
C GLN A 120 -11.18 12.26 0.97
N GLN A 121 -11.87 11.14 0.75
CA GLN A 121 -12.46 10.34 1.83
C GLN A 121 -11.40 9.87 2.84
N THR A 122 -10.19 9.60 2.36
CA THR A 122 -9.08 9.21 3.23
C THR A 122 -8.53 10.42 4.00
N ALA A 123 -8.41 11.58 3.34
CA ALA A 123 -7.97 12.83 3.97
C ALA A 123 -8.91 13.26 5.09
N GLU A 124 -10.22 13.21 4.86
CA GLU A 124 -11.25 13.53 5.86
C GLU A 124 -11.16 12.59 7.07
N ARG A 125 -11.02 11.28 6.85
CA ARG A 125 -10.91 10.27 7.90
C ARG A 125 -9.60 10.37 8.71
N ARG A 126 -8.50 10.77 8.05
CA ARG A 126 -7.16 10.85 8.63
C ARG A 126 -6.76 12.26 9.04
N HIS A 127 -7.65 13.23 8.87
CA HIS A 127 -7.48 14.63 9.26
C HIS A 127 -6.25 15.33 8.63
N PHE A 128 -5.93 15.02 7.36
CA PHE A 128 -4.92 15.75 6.61
C PHE A 128 -5.54 16.58 5.49
N GLU A 129 -4.79 17.58 5.01
CA GLU A 129 -5.24 18.49 3.97
C GLU A 129 -5.35 17.79 2.60
N PHE A 130 -6.55 17.77 2.03
CA PHE A 130 -6.80 17.29 0.68
C PHE A 130 -6.33 18.33 -0.35
N ARG A 131 -5.50 17.89 -1.30
CA ARG A 131 -4.92 18.76 -2.32
C ARG A 131 -5.90 19.20 -3.41
N GLY A 132 -7.02 18.55 -3.54
CA GLY A 132 -8.02 18.79 -4.56
C GLY A 132 -7.74 18.13 -5.91
N PRO A 133 -8.79 17.91 -6.75
CA PRO A 133 -8.65 17.20 -8.02
C PRO A 133 -7.77 17.93 -9.01
N GLN A 134 -7.76 19.27 -8.98
CA GLN A 134 -6.93 20.07 -9.87
C GLN A 134 -5.42 19.86 -9.64
N TYR A 135 -5.01 19.65 -8.40
CA TYR A 135 -3.62 19.32 -8.07
C TYR A 135 -3.17 18.04 -8.79
N PHE A 136 -3.98 16.98 -8.77
CA PHE A 136 -3.64 15.71 -9.42
C PHE A 136 -3.61 15.83 -10.95
N LYS A 137 -4.52 16.62 -11.53
CA LYS A 137 -4.51 16.92 -12.97
C LYS A 137 -3.25 17.69 -13.39
N GLN A 138 -2.86 18.70 -12.63
CA GLN A 138 -1.62 19.43 -12.87
C GLN A 138 -0.39 18.55 -12.65
N PHE A 139 -0.41 17.70 -11.61
CA PHE A 139 0.69 16.75 -11.35
C PHE A 139 0.88 15.80 -12.54
N ALA A 140 -0.21 15.22 -13.06
CA ALA A 140 -0.17 14.37 -14.24
C ALA A 140 0.41 15.09 -15.47
N GLN A 141 0.03 16.36 -15.70
CA GLN A 141 0.56 17.18 -16.79
C GLN A 141 2.05 17.48 -16.65
N CYS A 142 2.52 17.83 -15.43
CA CYS A 142 3.91 18.18 -15.20
C CYS A 142 4.86 16.98 -15.23
N PHE A 143 4.42 15.83 -14.69
CA PHE A 143 5.24 14.63 -14.61
C PHE A 143 5.10 13.70 -15.80
N GLY A 144 4.01 13.83 -16.59
CA GLY A 144 3.76 13.00 -17.76
C GLY A 144 3.83 11.52 -17.44
N GLU A 145 4.59 10.77 -18.22
CA GLU A 145 4.75 9.31 -18.06
C GLU A 145 5.39 8.87 -16.73
N ARG A 146 5.94 9.80 -15.96
CA ARG A 146 6.45 9.49 -14.63
C ARG A 146 5.36 9.35 -13.57
N ALA A 147 4.23 10.03 -13.75
CA ALA A 147 3.11 9.92 -12.84
C ALA A 147 2.19 8.78 -13.28
N ARG A 148 1.99 7.81 -12.40
CA ARG A 148 1.08 6.67 -12.62
C ARG A 148 -0.01 6.71 -11.57
N PHE A 149 -1.24 6.73 -12.02
CA PHE A 149 -2.42 6.66 -11.18
C PHE A 149 -3.07 5.29 -11.36
N VAL A 150 -3.43 4.67 -10.26
CA VAL A 150 -3.87 3.28 -10.22
C VAL A 150 -5.13 3.18 -9.39
N LEU A 151 -6.12 2.46 -9.90
CA LEU A 151 -7.31 2.05 -9.15
C LEU A 151 -7.29 0.54 -8.88
N ALA A 152 -7.78 0.16 -7.72
CA ALA A 152 -8.21 -1.20 -7.44
C ALA A 152 -9.73 -1.21 -7.36
N GLU A 153 -10.36 -2.04 -8.17
CA GLU A 153 -11.80 -2.14 -8.33
C GLU A 153 -12.26 -3.57 -8.01
N ILE A 154 -13.42 -3.69 -7.39
CA ILE A 154 -14.06 -4.97 -7.13
C ILE A 154 -14.95 -5.28 -8.33
N ASP A 155 -14.67 -6.36 -9.06
CA ASP A 155 -15.62 -6.98 -10.00
C ASP A 155 -16.70 -7.70 -9.17
N THR A 156 -17.85 -7.08 -9.06
CA THR A 156 -18.92 -7.55 -8.19
C THR A 156 -19.51 -8.88 -8.67
N ALA A 157 -19.58 -9.09 -9.97
CA ALA A 157 -20.04 -10.35 -10.55
C ALA A 157 -19.05 -11.48 -10.33
N GLU A 158 -17.73 -11.22 -10.41
CA GLU A 158 -16.71 -12.20 -10.08
C GLU A 158 -16.73 -12.54 -8.59
N TYR A 159 -16.84 -11.54 -7.73
CA TYR A 159 -16.98 -11.74 -6.29
C TYR A 159 -18.21 -12.57 -5.94
N GLN A 160 -19.39 -12.23 -6.50
CA GLN A 160 -20.62 -12.98 -6.31
C GLN A 160 -20.45 -14.47 -6.73
N ARG A 161 -19.92 -14.71 -7.94
CA ARG A 161 -19.65 -16.07 -8.43
C ARG A 161 -18.70 -16.84 -7.51
N SER A 162 -17.70 -16.18 -6.97
CA SER A 162 -16.76 -16.78 -6.02
C SER A 162 -17.44 -17.18 -4.72
N MET A 163 -18.30 -16.29 -4.16
CA MET A 163 -19.03 -16.56 -2.94
C MET A 163 -20.12 -17.63 -3.13
N GLN A 164 -20.80 -17.63 -4.28
CA GLN A 164 -21.77 -18.66 -4.62
C GLN A 164 -21.11 -20.04 -4.66
N ARG A 165 -20.03 -20.20 -5.42
CA ARG A 165 -19.28 -21.47 -5.48
C ARG A 165 -18.89 -21.98 -4.08
N LYS A 166 -18.36 -21.06 -3.26
CA LYS A 166 -17.96 -21.41 -1.89
C LYS A 166 -19.13 -21.87 -1.02
N ALA A 167 -20.29 -21.22 -1.14
CA ALA A 167 -21.49 -21.61 -0.41
C ALA A 167 -22.01 -22.97 -0.89
N ASP A 168 -22.00 -23.22 -2.20
CA ASP A 168 -22.44 -24.50 -2.78
C ASP A 168 -21.52 -25.66 -2.38
N ASP A 169 -20.19 -25.48 -2.41
CA ASP A 169 -19.21 -26.47 -1.97
C ASP A 169 -19.39 -26.82 -0.48
N LEU A 170 -19.59 -25.82 0.37
CA LEU A 170 -19.83 -26.04 1.81
C LEU A 170 -21.17 -26.71 2.06
N ARG A 171 -22.21 -26.39 1.29
CA ARG A 171 -23.52 -27.04 1.39
C ARG A 171 -23.40 -28.53 1.05
N ALA A 172 -22.77 -28.85 -0.08
CA ALA A 172 -22.53 -30.23 -0.47
C ALA A 172 -21.72 -31.01 0.57
N LEU A 173 -20.74 -30.34 1.23
CA LEU A 173 -19.96 -30.95 2.30
C LEU A 173 -20.83 -31.23 3.55
N VAL A 174 -21.68 -30.29 3.96
CA VAL A 174 -22.60 -30.42 5.08
C VAL A 174 -23.59 -31.58 4.83
N ASP A 175 -24.26 -31.60 3.66
CA ASP A 175 -25.18 -32.62 3.25
C ASP A 175 -24.52 -34.02 3.27
N GLY A 176 -23.29 -34.13 2.78
CA GLY A 176 -22.51 -35.36 2.81
C GLY A 176 -22.11 -35.82 4.23
N LEU A 177 -21.89 -34.86 5.16
CA LEU A 177 -21.63 -35.19 6.56
C LEU A 177 -22.91 -35.65 7.28
N GLU A 178 -24.05 -35.05 7.02
CA GLU A 178 -25.36 -35.45 7.56
C GLU A 178 -25.72 -36.85 7.11
N ALA A 179 -25.55 -37.17 5.82
CA ALA A 179 -25.77 -38.51 5.29
C ALA A 179 -24.88 -39.57 5.97
N LYS A 180 -23.60 -39.26 6.26
CA LYS A 180 -22.70 -40.19 6.98
C LYS A 180 -23.11 -40.36 8.43
N ILE A 181 -23.57 -39.31 9.11
CA ILE A 181 -24.05 -39.36 10.49
C ILE A 181 -25.33 -40.19 10.57
N ALA A 182 -26.23 -40.09 9.59
CA ALA A 182 -27.44 -40.92 9.51
C ALA A 182 -27.13 -42.43 9.40
N GLN A 183 -26.01 -42.78 8.76
CA GLN A 183 -25.56 -44.19 8.67
C GLN A 183 -24.84 -44.64 9.95
N ARG A 184 -23.96 -43.81 10.47
CA ARG A 184 -23.21 -44.05 11.71
C ARG A 184 -22.76 -42.78 12.35
N GLU A 185 -23.34 -42.44 13.48
CA GLU A 185 -22.94 -41.28 14.25
C GLU A 185 -21.64 -41.55 15.03
N THR A 186 -20.70 -40.59 14.96
CA THR A 186 -19.51 -40.51 15.79
C THR A 186 -19.28 -39.08 16.28
N THR A 187 -18.65 -38.93 17.45
CA THR A 187 -18.31 -37.60 18.01
C THR A 187 -17.48 -36.77 17.03
N LYS A 188 -16.57 -37.38 16.28
CA LYS A 188 -15.74 -36.75 15.28
C LYS A 188 -16.58 -36.20 14.12
N LEU A 189 -17.52 -36.96 13.59
CA LEU A 189 -18.41 -36.52 12.51
C LEU A 189 -19.33 -35.41 12.98
N ARG A 190 -19.87 -35.48 14.18
CA ARG A 190 -20.73 -34.45 14.76
C ARG A 190 -19.97 -33.12 14.93
N ARG A 191 -18.74 -33.16 15.48
CA ARG A 191 -17.88 -31.97 15.60
C ARG A 191 -17.61 -31.35 14.24
N ARG A 192 -17.24 -32.16 13.23
CA ARG A 192 -16.97 -31.66 11.88
C ARG A 192 -18.23 -31.06 11.24
N LEU A 193 -19.39 -31.68 11.41
CA LEU A 193 -20.65 -31.12 10.93
C LEU A 193 -20.93 -29.71 11.52
N ASN A 194 -20.77 -29.56 12.83
CA ASN A 194 -20.97 -28.25 13.49
C ASN A 194 -20.00 -27.19 12.95
N GLU A 195 -18.74 -27.54 12.73
CA GLU A 195 -17.72 -26.64 12.15
C GLU A 195 -18.10 -26.22 10.71
N GLU A 196 -18.43 -27.19 9.85
CA GLU A 196 -18.76 -26.90 8.44
C GLU A 196 -20.12 -26.20 8.29
N SER A 197 -21.08 -26.47 9.17
CA SER A 197 -22.35 -25.75 9.21
C SER A 197 -22.14 -24.27 9.60
N SER A 198 -21.24 -23.99 10.54
CA SER A 198 -20.84 -22.62 10.89
C SER A 198 -20.15 -21.92 9.71
N ASN A 199 -19.25 -22.64 9.00
CA ASN A 199 -18.59 -22.14 7.81
C ASN A 199 -19.60 -21.81 6.69
N LEU A 200 -20.61 -22.66 6.49
CA LEU A 200 -21.69 -22.46 5.52
C LEU A 200 -22.52 -21.25 5.87
N ALA A 201 -22.90 -21.07 7.14
CA ALA A 201 -23.63 -19.89 7.59
C ALA A 201 -22.84 -18.58 7.29
N ALA A 202 -21.54 -18.58 7.57
CA ALA A 202 -20.66 -17.45 7.26
C ALA A 202 -20.51 -17.23 5.74
N ALA A 203 -20.48 -18.28 4.93
CA ALA A 203 -20.43 -18.18 3.47
C ALA A 203 -21.71 -17.62 2.89
N ASN A 204 -22.89 -18.06 3.38
CA ASN A 204 -24.19 -17.52 2.97
C ASN A 204 -24.33 -16.03 3.31
N LYS A 205 -23.84 -15.59 4.47
CA LYS A 205 -23.82 -14.17 4.81
C LYS A 205 -22.99 -13.37 3.80
N ARG A 206 -21.79 -13.84 3.46
CA ARG A 206 -20.94 -13.17 2.46
C ARG A 206 -21.54 -13.20 1.05
N LEU A 207 -22.29 -14.24 0.72
CA LEU A 207 -23.01 -14.28 -0.55
C LEU A 207 -24.15 -13.24 -0.59
N ALA A 208 -24.86 -13.04 0.50
CA ALA A 208 -25.85 -11.97 0.59
C ALA A 208 -25.21 -10.59 0.43
N GLU A 209 -24.09 -10.33 1.12
CA GLU A 209 -23.30 -9.10 0.95
C GLU A 209 -22.83 -8.91 -0.51
N ALA A 210 -22.41 -10.00 -1.17
CA ALA A 210 -21.98 -9.95 -2.58
C ALA A 210 -23.16 -9.63 -3.53
N ASN A 211 -24.35 -10.14 -3.27
CA ASN A 211 -25.56 -9.81 -4.03
C ASN A 211 -25.91 -8.31 -3.91
N GLU A 212 -25.80 -7.73 -2.71
CA GLU A 212 -26.00 -6.30 -2.51
C GLU A 212 -24.95 -5.45 -3.26
N LEU A 213 -23.71 -5.94 -3.38
CA LEU A 213 -22.68 -5.22 -4.13
C LEU A 213 -22.95 -5.20 -5.63
N VAL A 214 -23.48 -6.28 -6.21
CA VAL A 214 -23.88 -6.32 -7.63
C VAL A 214 -24.94 -5.25 -7.95
N GLU A 215 -25.83 -4.96 -7.02
CA GLU A 215 -26.84 -3.90 -7.18
C GLU A 215 -26.23 -2.49 -7.18
N LYS A 216 -25.03 -2.31 -6.59
CA LYS A 216 -24.33 -1.02 -6.56
C LYS A 216 -23.56 -0.71 -7.84
N GLY A 217 -23.26 -1.72 -8.67
CA GLY A 217 -22.55 -1.58 -9.95
C GLY A 217 -21.63 -2.74 -10.27
N ASP A 218 -21.16 -2.81 -11.52
CA ASP A 218 -20.33 -3.89 -12.03
C ASP A 218 -18.88 -3.82 -11.49
N LEU A 219 -18.32 -2.61 -11.46
CA LEU A 219 -16.96 -2.32 -10.95
C LEU A 219 -17.04 -1.25 -9.86
N ILE A 220 -16.60 -1.59 -8.66
CA ILE A 220 -16.62 -0.69 -7.51
C ILE A 220 -15.19 -0.27 -7.14
N PRO A 221 -14.82 1.01 -7.29
CA PRO A 221 -13.52 1.50 -6.86
C PRO A 221 -13.35 1.39 -5.33
N ALA A 222 -12.38 0.59 -4.89
CA ALA A 222 -12.13 0.29 -3.49
C ALA A 222 -10.89 0.99 -2.91
N ALA A 223 -9.88 1.22 -3.75
CA ALA A 223 -8.66 1.92 -3.36
C ALA A 223 -8.02 2.60 -4.59
N ALA A 224 -7.23 3.62 -4.31
CA ALA A 224 -6.48 4.35 -5.32
C ALA A 224 -5.07 4.66 -4.83
N SER A 225 -4.10 4.70 -5.74
CA SER A 225 -2.72 5.08 -5.42
C SER A 225 -2.06 5.82 -6.57
N MET A 226 -1.17 6.72 -6.23
CA MET A 226 -0.33 7.44 -7.18
C MET A 226 1.14 7.10 -6.98
N PHE A 227 1.82 6.81 -8.07
CA PHE A 227 3.25 6.50 -8.10
C PHE A 227 4.00 7.49 -8.95
N VAL A 228 5.26 7.74 -8.57
CA VAL A 228 6.20 8.49 -9.39
C VAL A 228 7.36 7.58 -9.78
N LEU A 229 7.52 7.38 -11.09
CA LEU A 229 8.58 6.55 -11.63
C LEU A 229 9.84 7.38 -11.87
N GLY A 230 10.96 6.86 -11.43
CA GLY A 230 12.28 7.42 -11.66
C GLY A 230 13.30 6.33 -12.03
N PRO A 231 14.47 6.73 -12.53
CA PRO A 231 15.49 5.75 -12.97
C PRO A 231 16.14 4.96 -11.83
N ARG A 232 15.90 5.34 -10.59
CA ARG A 232 16.50 4.70 -9.40
C ARG A 232 15.50 4.18 -8.40
N GLU A 233 14.29 4.77 -8.38
CA GLU A 233 13.25 4.43 -7.40
C GLU A 233 11.86 4.62 -8.00
N VAL A 234 10.92 3.81 -7.53
CA VAL A 234 9.48 3.99 -7.70
C VAL A 234 8.94 4.51 -6.37
N VAL A 235 8.34 5.69 -6.38
CA VAL A 235 7.83 6.33 -5.16
C VAL A 235 6.31 6.17 -5.08
N TYR A 236 5.82 5.55 -4.02
CA TYR A 236 4.41 5.51 -3.66
C TYR A 236 4.05 6.79 -2.91
N LEU A 237 3.41 7.74 -3.58
CA LEU A 237 3.31 9.13 -3.09
C LEU A 237 1.97 9.45 -2.43
N PHE A 238 0.86 9.12 -3.06
CA PHE A 238 -0.49 9.36 -2.53
C PHE A 238 -1.32 8.08 -2.57
N SER A 239 -2.25 7.96 -1.63
CA SER A 239 -3.17 6.82 -1.62
C SER A 239 -4.42 7.10 -0.81
N GLY A 240 -5.50 6.50 -1.27
CA GLY A 240 -6.77 6.47 -0.57
C GLY A 240 -7.40 5.09 -0.61
N SER A 241 -8.30 4.84 0.32
CA SER A 241 -9.12 3.64 0.34
C SER A 241 -10.50 3.94 0.91
N VAL A 242 -11.51 3.32 0.33
CA VAL A 242 -12.88 3.38 0.83
C VAL A 242 -13.01 2.47 2.06
N GLU A 243 -13.46 3.03 3.17
CA GLU A 243 -13.52 2.32 4.47
C GLU A 243 -14.35 1.04 4.40
N GLU A 244 -15.52 1.12 3.77
CA GLU A 244 -16.44 0.00 3.58
C GLU A 244 -15.76 -1.20 2.90
N TYR A 245 -14.81 -0.94 1.98
CA TYR A 245 -14.16 -1.99 1.18
C TYR A 245 -12.78 -2.42 1.70
N LYS A 246 -12.38 -1.99 2.89
CA LYS A 246 -11.13 -2.48 3.54
C LYS A 246 -11.02 -4.01 3.61
N PRO A 247 -12.11 -4.77 3.88
CA PRO A 247 -12.06 -6.23 3.92
C PRO A 247 -11.68 -6.90 2.60
N PHE A 248 -11.63 -6.16 1.49
CA PHE A 248 -11.18 -6.64 0.18
C PHE A 248 -9.66 -6.54 -0.02
N TYR A 249 -8.92 -5.92 0.90
CA TYR A 249 -7.45 -5.80 0.86
C TYR A 249 -6.91 -5.12 -0.42
N ALA A 250 -7.69 -4.28 -1.06
CA ALA A 250 -7.39 -3.62 -2.33
C ALA A 250 -6.05 -2.86 -2.31
N SER A 251 -5.77 -2.12 -1.23
CA SER A 251 -4.51 -1.39 -1.07
C SER A 251 -3.27 -2.30 -1.08
N ALA A 252 -3.36 -3.50 -0.48
CA ALA A 252 -2.24 -4.43 -0.48
C ALA A 252 -1.99 -5.01 -1.89
N LEU A 253 -3.05 -5.25 -2.65
CA LEU A 253 -2.94 -5.71 -4.03
C LEU A 253 -2.34 -4.62 -4.93
N ILE A 254 -2.74 -3.34 -4.78
CA ILE A 254 -2.13 -2.23 -5.52
C ILE A 254 -0.61 -2.20 -5.31
N GLN A 255 -0.12 -2.32 -4.07
CA GLN A 255 1.31 -2.29 -3.79
C GLN A 255 2.04 -3.45 -4.48
N HIS A 256 1.45 -4.65 -4.44
CA HIS A 256 2.02 -5.82 -5.10
C HIS A 256 2.11 -5.65 -6.62
N GLU A 257 1.01 -5.24 -7.26
CA GLU A 257 0.95 -5.02 -8.71
C GLU A 257 1.90 -3.89 -9.16
N ALA A 258 2.00 -2.82 -8.36
CA ALA A 258 2.94 -1.73 -8.64
C ALA A 258 4.40 -2.18 -8.56
N MET A 259 4.79 -2.93 -7.52
CA MET A 259 6.14 -3.49 -7.42
C MET A 259 6.44 -4.48 -8.55
N LEU A 260 5.48 -5.35 -8.87
CA LEU A 260 5.62 -6.31 -9.97
C LEU A 260 5.81 -5.58 -11.30
N ARG A 261 4.93 -4.65 -11.62
CA ARG A 261 4.92 -3.97 -12.91
C ARG A 261 6.08 -2.99 -13.05
N TYR A 262 6.31 -2.12 -12.05
CA TYR A 262 7.24 -1.01 -12.19
C TYR A 262 8.66 -1.35 -11.78
N CYS A 263 8.86 -2.33 -10.89
CA CYS A 263 10.19 -2.71 -10.44
C CYS A 263 10.65 -4.02 -11.11
N VAL A 264 9.87 -5.10 -11.02
CA VAL A 264 10.29 -6.43 -11.49
C VAL A 264 10.20 -6.56 -13.01
N GLN A 265 9.07 -6.19 -13.62
CA GLN A 265 8.90 -6.24 -15.08
C GLN A 265 9.57 -5.06 -15.77
N GLY A 266 9.59 -3.91 -15.09
CA GLY A 266 10.10 -2.67 -15.64
C GLY A 266 9.12 -1.99 -16.61
N VAL A 267 9.28 -0.68 -16.77
CA VAL A 267 8.48 0.13 -17.70
C VAL A 267 9.39 1.10 -18.43
N GLU A 268 9.25 1.18 -19.75
CA GLU A 268 9.98 2.16 -20.55
C GLU A 268 9.61 3.60 -20.15
N PRO A 269 10.55 4.57 -20.12
CA PRO A 269 11.98 4.42 -20.41
C PRO A 269 12.86 4.02 -19.20
N PHE A 270 12.25 3.66 -18.06
CA PHE A 270 12.95 3.49 -16.77
C PHE A 270 13.56 2.08 -16.60
N GLY A 271 13.03 1.08 -17.30
CA GLY A 271 13.45 -0.31 -17.16
C GLY A 271 13.17 -0.89 -15.77
N HIS A 272 14.02 -1.83 -15.33
CA HIS A 272 13.95 -2.40 -13.98
C HIS A 272 14.45 -1.41 -12.94
N VAL A 273 13.73 -1.29 -11.81
CA VAL A 273 14.07 -0.37 -10.73
C VAL A 273 14.24 -1.14 -9.42
N ASN A 274 15.40 -1.04 -8.81
CA ASN A 274 15.75 -1.84 -7.63
C ASN A 274 15.32 -1.24 -6.28
N LEU A 275 14.63 -0.12 -6.27
CA LEU A 275 14.14 0.50 -5.04
C LEU A 275 12.67 0.87 -5.15
N TYR A 276 11.86 0.31 -4.26
CA TYR A 276 10.48 0.74 -4.07
C TYR A 276 10.36 1.54 -2.79
N ASP A 277 10.09 2.84 -2.92
CA ASP A 277 9.97 3.78 -1.81
C ASP A 277 8.49 3.94 -1.42
N PHE A 278 8.10 3.37 -0.28
CA PHE A 278 6.76 3.54 0.31
C PHE A 278 6.52 4.97 0.83
N TYR A 279 7.49 5.86 0.67
CA TYR A 279 7.46 7.23 1.12
C TYR A 279 7.34 7.38 2.65
N GLY A 280 6.64 8.43 3.12
CA GLY A 280 6.68 8.88 4.49
C GLY A 280 6.18 7.90 5.54
N ILE A 281 6.91 7.84 6.65
CA ILE A 281 6.45 7.38 7.95
C ILE A 281 6.79 8.47 8.99
N ASP A 282 6.19 8.42 10.15
CA ASP A 282 6.43 9.37 11.24
C ASP A 282 7.77 9.18 11.98
N GLY A 283 8.37 7.99 11.87
CA GLY A 283 9.59 7.62 12.59
C GLY A 283 9.33 7.22 14.03
N ILE A 284 8.08 6.92 14.40
CA ILE A 284 7.67 6.42 15.72
C ILE A 284 7.45 4.91 15.57
N PHE A 285 8.33 4.11 16.21
CA PHE A 285 8.32 2.66 16.07
C PHE A 285 7.87 1.95 17.35
N ASP A 286 7.95 2.60 18.47
CA ASP A 286 7.82 2.06 19.83
C ASP A 286 6.50 2.42 20.52
N ASP A 287 5.67 3.28 19.91
CA ASP A 287 4.35 3.63 20.43
C ASP A 287 3.25 2.83 19.73
N PRO A 288 2.56 1.90 20.41
CA PRO A 288 1.45 1.14 19.83
C PRO A 288 0.19 1.97 19.59
N ASP A 289 0.05 3.11 20.27
CA ASP A 289 -1.13 3.98 20.18
C ASP A 289 -0.91 5.15 19.21
N ASP A 290 0.23 5.20 18.53
CA ASP A 290 0.53 6.23 17.54
C ASP A 290 -0.43 6.18 16.36
N GLU A 291 -0.91 7.36 15.90
CA GLU A 291 -1.85 7.49 14.76
C GLU A 291 -1.28 6.94 13.45
N GLY A 292 0.03 7.01 13.25
CA GLY A 292 0.76 6.46 12.09
C GLY A 292 0.97 4.95 12.15
N ARG A 293 0.74 4.31 13.30
CA ARG A 293 1.02 2.88 13.54
C ARG A 293 0.47 1.97 12.45
N GLY A 294 -0.79 2.16 12.07
CA GLY A 294 -1.43 1.35 11.03
C GLY A 294 -0.76 1.50 9.66
N VAL A 295 -0.20 2.68 9.35
CA VAL A 295 0.55 2.92 8.10
C VAL A 295 1.90 2.23 8.16
N LEU A 296 2.60 2.31 9.29
CA LEU A 296 3.88 1.63 9.51
C LEU A 296 3.72 0.11 9.39
N GLU A 297 2.78 -0.50 10.12
CA GLU A 297 2.51 -1.95 10.07
C GLU A 297 2.12 -2.44 8.67
N PHE A 298 1.35 -1.64 7.93
CA PHE A 298 1.03 -1.93 6.53
C PHE A 298 2.31 -2.02 5.69
N LYS A 299 3.22 -1.05 5.80
CA LYS A 299 4.48 -1.02 5.07
C LYS A 299 5.44 -2.13 5.50
N GLN A 300 5.55 -2.38 6.82
CA GLN A 300 6.35 -3.49 7.38
C GLN A 300 5.92 -4.86 6.82
N GLY A 301 4.64 -5.03 6.54
CA GLY A 301 4.12 -6.26 5.93
C GLY A 301 4.79 -6.65 4.60
N PHE A 302 5.38 -5.69 3.90
CA PHE A 302 6.13 -5.92 2.66
C PHE A 302 7.61 -6.22 2.88
N ASN A 303 8.08 -6.33 4.14
CA ASN A 303 9.46 -6.60 4.50
C ASN A 303 10.45 -5.63 3.84
N GLY A 304 10.25 -4.35 4.06
CA GLY A 304 11.17 -3.30 3.70
C GLY A 304 12.07 -2.90 4.85
N TYR A 305 12.67 -1.75 4.74
CA TYR A 305 13.53 -1.16 5.78
C TYR A 305 13.21 0.33 5.97
N GLY A 306 13.43 0.83 7.18
CA GLY A 306 13.33 2.24 7.50
C GLY A 306 14.58 3.04 7.12
N GLY A 307 14.42 4.31 6.76
CA GLY A 307 15.52 5.22 6.52
C GLY A 307 15.19 6.63 6.95
N GLY A 308 16.04 7.23 7.79
CA GLY A 308 16.02 8.66 8.04
C GLY A 308 16.65 9.39 6.84
N ARG A 309 15.94 10.39 6.30
CA ARG A 309 16.48 11.35 5.33
C ARG A 309 16.59 12.72 6.00
N TRP A 310 17.37 13.60 5.40
CA TRP A 310 17.61 14.97 5.88
C TRP A 310 16.37 15.85 5.83
#